data_3ed7eb29fe0db716f43c295f624ccb58
#
_entry.id   3ed7eb29fe0db716f43c295f624ccb58
#
_cell.length_a   1.000
_cell.length_b   1.000
_cell.length_c   1.000
_cell.angle_alpha   90.00
_cell.angle_beta   90.00
_cell.angle_gamma   90.00
#
_symmetry.space_group_name_H-M   'P 1'
#
loop_
_entity.id
_entity.type
_entity.pdbx_description
1 polymer ?
#
loop_
_entity_poly.entity_id
_entity_poly.type
_entity_poly.pdbx_seq_one_letter_code
_entity_poly.pdbx_strand_id
1 'polypeptide(L)'
;MKSSRLAFSLVLGLTTGLLIWSLLQLLRFFAEGNPLPGMDSFIYEGALIGLVLGGVLPVRHALWNHHAPSLILSPLALGAVLGIVAGLLCFGLGQSLLGFQFSPEWVRLFSFAFLGICLGGIILYVHPSSEWPITRILLCGIGGLVIGVVIELSVMYQLMIPWQLSGLLLGGAIWFLLLGILENYYVDSYLRILTGRQEGHVYLLDQQRHSIGYGKTNDLILTGHSEVCKVHAKVFKQDGQLHLENEDPDGNLSVNYRFVSQLSVKKGDIIKLGSALLQYHEV
;
A
#
# COMPACT_ATOMS: atom_id res chain seq x y z
N MET A 1 0.13 18.81 1.20
CA MET A 1 0.36 17.47 0.63
C MET A 1 0.50 16.38 1.71
N LYS A 2 1.41 16.51 2.69
CA LYS A 2 1.57 15.49 3.77
C LYS A 2 0.27 15.24 4.55
N SER A 3 -0.50 16.28 4.87
CA SER A 3 -1.79 16.15 5.59
C SER A 3 -2.89 15.43 4.80
N SER A 4 -3.00 15.69 3.50
CA SER A 4 -4.01 15.02 2.65
C SER A 4 -3.73 13.52 2.48
N ARG A 5 -2.45 13.13 2.46
CA ARG A 5 -2.05 11.72 2.40
C ARG A 5 -2.34 10.98 3.71
N LEU A 6 -2.13 11.62 4.86
CA LEU A 6 -2.51 11.06 6.16
C LEU A 6 -4.03 10.90 6.27
N ALA A 7 -4.79 11.90 5.82
CA ALA A 7 -6.25 11.82 5.78
C ALA A 7 -6.73 10.67 4.87
N PHE A 8 -6.13 10.51 3.68
CA PHE A 8 -6.42 9.38 2.79
C PHE A 8 -6.11 8.03 3.47
N SER A 9 -4.95 7.90 4.10
CA SER A 9 -4.56 6.67 4.81
C SER A 9 -5.55 6.36 5.94
N LEU A 10 -5.97 7.36 6.72
CA LEU A 10 -6.97 7.20 7.78
C LEU A 10 -8.30 6.71 7.23
N VAL A 11 -8.83 7.37 6.18
CA VAL A 11 -10.10 7.00 5.55
C VAL A 11 -10.01 5.58 4.96
N LEU A 12 -8.91 5.25 4.28
CA LEU A 12 -8.71 3.92 3.71
C LEU A 12 -8.64 2.84 4.81
N GLY A 13 -7.99 3.13 5.94
CA GLY A 13 -7.94 2.21 7.08
C GLY A 13 -9.33 1.98 7.70
N LEU A 14 -10.11 3.04 7.91
CA LEU A 14 -11.48 2.96 8.41
C LEU A 14 -12.39 2.16 7.45
N THR A 15 -12.35 2.47 6.16
CA THR A 15 -13.17 1.77 5.15
C THR A 15 -12.76 0.30 5.02
N THR A 16 -11.47 -0.02 5.09
CA THR A 16 -10.97 -1.40 5.10
C THR A 16 -11.46 -2.15 6.32
N GLY A 17 -11.36 -1.56 7.52
CA GLY A 17 -11.87 -2.16 8.75
C GLY A 17 -13.38 -2.40 8.71
N LEU A 18 -14.17 -1.44 8.19
CA LEU A 18 -15.61 -1.59 8.01
C LEU A 18 -15.93 -2.71 7.01
N LEU A 19 -15.21 -2.79 5.91
CA LEU A 19 -15.38 -3.85 4.90
C LEU A 19 -15.12 -5.22 5.51
N ILE A 20 -14.01 -5.40 6.24
CA ILE A 20 -13.69 -6.66 6.92
C ILE A 20 -14.82 -7.04 7.88
N TRP A 21 -15.25 -6.11 8.73
CA TRP A 21 -16.33 -6.37 9.68
C TRP A 21 -17.63 -6.79 8.99
N SER A 22 -18.02 -6.06 7.92
CA SER A 22 -19.25 -6.38 7.17
C SER A 22 -19.20 -7.77 6.55
N LEU A 23 -18.05 -8.14 5.98
CA LEU A 23 -17.85 -9.46 5.39
C LEU A 23 -17.83 -10.57 6.47
N LEU A 24 -17.25 -10.29 7.65
CA LEU A 24 -17.30 -11.23 8.78
C LEU A 24 -18.75 -11.46 9.27
N GLN A 25 -19.58 -10.41 9.35
CA GLN A 25 -20.99 -10.57 9.70
C GLN A 25 -21.73 -11.40 8.65
N LEU A 26 -21.47 -11.15 7.38
CA LEU A 26 -22.05 -11.93 6.27
C LEU A 26 -21.63 -13.40 6.36
N LEU A 27 -20.35 -13.67 6.59
CA LEU A 27 -19.82 -15.03 6.77
C LEU A 27 -20.52 -15.75 7.91
N ARG A 28 -20.69 -15.10 9.07
CA ARG A 28 -21.38 -15.67 10.24
C ARG A 28 -22.83 -15.96 9.96
N PHE A 29 -23.54 -15.03 9.32
CA PHE A 29 -24.93 -15.21 8.92
C PHE A 29 -25.13 -16.47 8.06
N PHE A 30 -24.23 -16.70 7.09
CA PHE A 30 -24.29 -17.92 6.27
C PHE A 30 -23.83 -19.18 7.03
N ALA A 31 -22.88 -19.07 7.96
CA ALA A 31 -22.38 -20.20 8.74
C ALA A 31 -23.37 -20.67 9.81
N GLU A 32 -24.22 -19.79 10.34
CA GLU A 32 -25.30 -20.17 11.29
C GLU A 32 -26.30 -21.16 10.68
N GLY A 33 -26.54 -21.08 9.36
CA GLY A 33 -27.41 -22.00 8.64
C GLY A 33 -26.75 -23.33 8.23
N ASN A 34 -25.45 -23.33 7.98
CA ASN A 34 -24.66 -24.47 7.53
C ASN A 34 -23.23 -24.35 8.05
N PRO A 35 -22.90 -24.87 9.24
CA PRO A 35 -21.53 -24.86 9.72
C PRO A 35 -20.64 -25.62 8.74
N LEU A 36 -19.62 -24.94 8.22
CA LEU A 36 -18.65 -25.57 7.33
C LEU A 36 -17.93 -26.69 8.10
N PRO A 37 -17.99 -27.94 7.65
CA PRO A 37 -17.48 -29.06 8.41
C PRO A 37 -15.96 -29.00 8.57
N GLY A 38 -15.48 -29.10 9.80
CA GLY A 38 -14.07 -29.40 10.12
C GLY A 38 -13.11 -28.24 10.30
N MET A 39 -13.57 -26.97 10.25
CA MET A 39 -12.74 -25.82 10.57
C MET A 39 -13.43 -24.87 11.54
N ASP A 40 -12.70 -24.39 12.54
CA ASP A 40 -13.19 -23.38 13.48
C ASP A 40 -13.38 -22.02 12.80
N SER A 41 -14.38 -21.26 13.23
CA SER A 41 -14.71 -19.93 12.71
C SER A 41 -13.51 -18.97 12.70
N PHE A 42 -12.59 -19.15 13.65
CA PHE A 42 -11.36 -18.35 13.79
C PHE A 42 -10.46 -18.42 12.54
N ILE A 43 -10.29 -19.60 11.92
CA ILE A 43 -9.44 -19.77 10.73
C ILE A 43 -10.07 -19.07 9.52
N TYR A 44 -11.38 -19.19 9.33
CA TYR A 44 -12.07 -18.50 8.22
C TYR A 44 -12.07 -16.98 8.39
N GLU A 45 -12.18 -16.51 9.63
CA GLU A 45 -12.06 -15.09 9.95
C GLU A 45 -10.67 -14.60 9.53
N GLY A 46 -9.61 -15.35 9.85
CA GLY A 46 -8.24 -15.05 9.43
C GLY A 46 -8.07 -15.00 7.91
N ALA A 47 -8.64 -15.97 7.20
CA ALA A 47 -8.61 -16.01 5.73
C ALA A 47 -9.26 -14.76 5.11
N LEU A 48 -10.43 -14.36 5.63
CA LEU A 48 -11.15 -13.19 5.14
C LEU A 48 -10.43 -11.88 5.46
N ILE A 49 -9.89 -11.74 6.67
CA ILE A 49 -9.07 -10.59 7.05
C ILE A 49 -7.84 -10.51 6.13
N GLY A 50 -7.16 -11.63 5.92
CA GLY A 50 -6.03 -11.75 5.03
C GLY A 50 -6.36 -11.38 3.58
N LEU A 51 -7.51 -11.84 3.06
CA LEU A 51 -8.00 -11.49 1.72
C LEU A 51 -8.11 -9.98 1.53
N VAL A 52 -8.80 -9.31 2.45
CA VAL A 52 -9.06 -7.86 2.31
C VAL A 52 -7.78 -7.05 2.51
N LEU A 53 -7.02 -7.31 3.58
CA LEU A 53 -5.79 -6.59 3.84
C LEU A 53 -4.72 -6.90 2.78
N GLY A 54 -4.58 -8.16 2.38
CA GLY A 54 -3.66 -8.58 1.32
C GLY A 54 -3.97 -7.94 -0.02
N GLY A 55 -5.25 -7.71 -0.34
CA GLY A 55 -5.66 -6.99 -1.54
C GLY A 55 -5.41 -5.49 -1.45
N VAL A 56 -5.83 -4.85 -0.36
CA VAL A 56 -5.81 -3.38 -0.22
C VAL A 56 -4.41 -2.82 0.00
N LEU A 57 -3.57 -3.48 0.82
CA LEU A 57 -2.26 -2.96 1.17
C LEU A 57 -1.32 -2.75 -0.02
N PRO A 58 -1.16 -3.71 -0.96
CA PRO A 58 -0.30 -3.51 -2.13
C PRO A 58 -0.79 -2.42 -3.07
N VAL A 59 -2.11 -2.23 -3.20
CA VAL A 59 -2.67 -1.26 -4.16
C VAL A 59 -2.85 0.14 -3.57
N ARG A 60 -2.62 0.33 -2.28
CA ARG A 60 -2.81 1.61 -1.59
C ARG A 60 -2.11 2.78 -2.30
N HIS A 61 -0.86 2.57 -2.72
CA HIS A 61 -0.07 3.56 -3.43
C HIS A 61 -0.64 3.88 -4.81
N ALA A 62 -1.05 2.85 -5.55
CA ALA A 62 -1.69 3.00 -6.86
C ALA A 62 -3.05 3.72 -6.76
N LEU A 63 -3.79 3.49 -5.68
CA LEU A 63 -5.04 4.22 -5.39
C LEU A 63 -4.78 5.70 -5.11
N TRP A 64 -3.73 6.03 -4.35
CA TRP A 64 -3.34 7.42 -4.11
C TRP A 64 -2.93 8.14 -5.40
N ASN A 65 -2.16 7.49 -6.25
CA ASN A 65 -1.65 8.06 -7.49
C ASN A 65 -2.67 8.00 -8.65
N HIS A 66 -3.92 7.58 -8.41
CA HIS A 66 -4.98 7.46 -9.41
C HIS A 66 -4.55 6.66 -10.66
N HIS A 67 -3.81 5.57 -10.45
CA HIS A 67 -3.39 4.69 -11.54
C HIS A 67 -4.61 4.07 -12.26
N ALA A 68 -4.41 3.69 -13.52
CA ALA A 68 -5.47 3.06 -14.30
C ALA A 68 -5.94 1.75 -13.63
N PRO A 69 -7.25 1.42 -13.64
CA PRO A 69 -7.79 0.22 -13.00
C PRO A 69 -7.10 -1.08 -13.41
N SER A 70 -6.61 -1.16 -14.65
CA SER A 70 -5.86 -2.32 -15.15
C SER A 70 -4.53 -2.57 -14.41
N LEU A 71 -3.89 -1.53 -13.89
CA LEU A 71 -2.65 -1.63 -13.11
C LEU A 71 -2.91 -1.98 -11.65
N ILE A 72 -4.12 -1.69 -11.15
CA ILE A 72 -4.53 -1.96 -9.78
C ILE A 72 -5.02 -3.41 -9.62
N LEU A 73 -5.70 -3.94 -10.65
CA LEU A 73 -6.39 -5.23 -10.55
C LEU A 73 -5.45 -6.42 -10.31
N SER A 74 -4.29 -6.45 -11.00
CA SER A 74 -3.32 -7.55 -10.86
C SER A 74 -2.69 -7.61 -9.46
N PRO A 75 -2.10 -6.52 -8.91
CA PRO A 75 -1.55 -6.53 -7.55
C PRO A 75 -2.64 -6.74 -6.48
N LEU A 76 -3.87 -6.25 -6.69
CA LEU A 76 -4.99 -6.49 -5.80
C LEU A 76 -5.35 -7.98 -5.76
N ALA A 77 -5.53 -8.62 -6.91
CA ALA A 77 -5.88 -10.04 -6.98
C ALA A 77 -4.78 -10.94 -6.40
N LEU A 78 -3.52 -10.68 -6.78
CA LEU A 78 -2.37 -11.43 -6.26
C LEU A 78 -2.23 -11.26 -4.75
N GLY A 79 -2.29 -10.02 -4.27
CA GLY A 79 -2.23 -9.71 -2.85
C GLY A 79 -3.38 -10.34 -2.06
N ALA A 80 -4.60 -10.34 -2.60
CA ALA A 80 -5.76 -10.98 -1.97
C ALA A 80 -5.58 -12.50 -1.84
N VAL A 81 -5.14 -13.18 -2.91
CA VAL A 81 -4.88 -14.64 -2.87
C VAL A 81 -3.79 -14.99 -1.87
N LEU A 82 -2.65 -14.30 -1.91
CA LEU A 82 -1.57 -14.51 -0.94
C LEU A 82 -2.01 -14.14 0.48
N GLY A 83 -2.86 -13.13 0.63
CA GLY A 83 -3.44 -12.75 1.92
C GLY A 83 -4.35 -13.82 2.50
N ILE A 84 -5.19 -14.50 1.70
CA ILE A 84 -5.97 -15.66 2.15
C ILE A 84 -5.05 -16.73 2.72
N VAL A 85 -4.00 -17.11 1.98
CA VAL A 85 -3.04 -18.14 2.42
C VAL A 85 -2.36 -17.73 3.72
N ALA A 86 -1.90 -16.48 3.81
CA ALA A 86 -1.29 -15.94 5.03
C ALA A 86 -2.29 -15.96 6.21
N GLY A 87 -3.54 -15.55 5.99
CA GLY A 87 -4.59 -15.59 7.00
C GLY A 87 -4.88 -16.99 7.51
N LEU A 88 -5.05 -17.96 6.61
CA LEU A 88 -5.24 -19.37 6.96
C LEU A 88 -4.08 -19.91 7.80
N LEU A 89 -2.83 -19.63 7.39
CA LEU A 89 -1.64 -20.10 8.09
C LEU A 89 -1.51 -19.45 9.47
N CYS A 90 -1.63 -18.14 9.57
CA CYS A 90 -1.42 -17.41 10.82
C CYS A 90 -2.47 -17.74 11.87
N PHE A 91 -3.75 -17.82 11.46
CA PHE A 91 -4.83 -18.15 12.36
C PHE A 91 -4.93 -19.64 12.63
N GLY A 92 -4.55 -20.51 11.66
CA GLY A 92 -4.43 -21.93 11.87
C GLY A 92 -3.33 -22.30 12.87
N LEU A 93 -2.16 -21.64 12.78
CA LEU A 93 -1.10 -21.76 13.80
C LEU A 93 -1.58 -21.25 15.16
N GLY A 94 -2.29 -20.10 15.19
CA GLY A 94 -2.90 -19.60 16.40
C GLY A 94 -3.87 -20.61 17.04
N GLN A 95 -4.74 -21.22 16.25
CA GLN A 95 -5.66 -22.27 16.73
C GLN A 95 -4.89 -23.46 17.32
N SER A 96 -3.78 -23.85 16.73
CA SER A 96 -2.92 -24.92 17.26
C SER A 96 -2.32 -24.56 18.62
N LEU A 97 -1.97 -23.27 18.85
CA LEU A 97 -1.45 -22.78 20.13
C LEU A 97 -2.49 -22.88 21.25
N LEU A 98 -3.80 -22.72 20.96
CA LEU A 98 -4.86 -22.99 21.94
C LEU A 98 -4.83 -24.43 22.44
N GLY A 99 -4.51 -25.41 21.59
CA GLY A 99 -4.31 -26.81 21.97
C GLY A 99 -3.15 -27.02 22.96
N PHE A 100 -2.17 -26.12 23.00
CA PHE A 100 -1.07 -26.10 23.99
C PHE A 100 -1.37 -25.26 25.23
N GLN A 101 -2.65 -24.92 25.50
CA GLN A 101 -3.12 -24.16 26.66
C GLN A 101 -2.61 -22.70 26.73
N PHE A 102 -2.23 -22.11 25.61
CA PHE A 102 -2.02 -20.66 25.57
C PHE A 102 -3.36 -19.92 25.74
N SER A 103 -3.33 -18.80 26.44
CA SER A 103 -4.57 -18.03 26.61
C SER A 103 -5.04 -17.41 25.29
N PRO A 104 -6.38 -17.32 25.08
CA PRO A 104 -6.96 -16.82 23.83
C PRO A 104 -6.45 -15.41 23.44
N GLU A 105 -6.17 -14.56 24.44
CA GLU A 105 -5.66 -13.20 24.22
C GLU A 105 -4.31 -13.22 23.52
N TRP A 106 -3.35 -14.00 24.02
CA TRP A 106 -2.04 -14.14 23.42
C TRP A 106 -2.12 -14.75 22.03
N VAL A 107 -2.98 -15.74 21.84
CA VAL A 107 -3.17 -16.38 20.53
C VAL A 107 -3.65 -15.37 19.51
N ARG A 108 -4.61 -14.52 19.85
CA ARG A 108 -5.09 -13.45 18.94
C ARG A 108 -3.98 -12.45 18.63
N LEU A 109 -3.27 -11.96 19.63
CA LEU A 109 -2.16 -11.03 19.45
C LEU A 109 -1.10 -11.59 18.49
N PHE A 110 -0.66 -12.82 18.70
CA PHE A 110 0.31 -13.49 17.84
C PHE A 110 -0.22 -13.69 16.43
N SER A 111 -1.46 -14.13 16.26
CA SER A 111 -2.05 -14.37 14.95
C SER A 111 -2.11 -13.08 14.11
N PHE A 112 -2.53 -11.97 14.70
CA PHE A 112 -2.55 -10.67 14.03
C PHE A 112 -1.15 -10.11 13.75
N ALA A 113 -0.21 -10.22 14.71
CA ALA A 113 1.16 -9.77 14.50
C ALA A 113 1.84 -10.56 13.37
N PHE A 114 1.66 -11.88 13.34
CA PHE A 114 2.24 -12.76 12.34
C PHE A 114 1.60 -12.53 10.96
N LEU A 115 0.28 -12.32 10.90
CA LEU A 115 -0.42 -11.90 9.69
C LEU A 115 0.16 -10.58 9.17
N GLY A 116 0.38 -9.60 10.04
CA GLY A 116 1.01 -8.33 9.66
C GLY A 116 2.37 -8.52 9.02
N ILE A 117 3.24 -9.36 9.59
CA ILE A 117 4.56 -9.69 9.03
C ILE A 117 4.42 -10.33 7.63
N CYS A 118 3.52 -11.29 7.48
CA CYS A 118 3.23 -11.93 6.19
C CYS A 118 2.75 -10.93 5.14
N LEU A 119 1.83 -10.02 5.53
CA LEU A 119 1.33 -8.97 4.65
C LEU A 119 2.43 -7.97 4.25
N GLY A 120 3.35 -7.65 5.15
CA GLY A 120 4.57 -6.89 4.83
C GLY A 120 5.42 -7.58 3.76
N GLY A 121 5.60 -8.91 3.87
CA GLY A 121 6.26 -9.73 2.85
C GLY A 121 5.53 -9.73 1.51
N ILE A 122 4.19 -9.79 1.51
CA ILE A 122 3.37 -9.71 0.30
C ILE A 122 3.55 -8.35 -0.40
N ILE A 123 3.56 -7.25 0.35
CA ILE A 123 3.81 -5.91 -0.22
C ILE A 123 5.17 -5.88 -0.93
N LEU A 124 6.21 -6.44 -0.32
CA LEU A 124 7.54 -6.51 -0.93
C LEU A 124 7.59 -7.40 -2.16
N TYR A 125 6.87 -8.51 -2.15
CA TYR A 125 6.78 -9.40 -3.32
C TYR A 125 6.09 -8.71 -4.49
N VAL A 126 5.04 -7.93 -4.23
CA VAL A 126 4.31 -7.17 -5.27
C VAL A 126 5.09 -5.95 -5.72
N HIS A 127 5.85 -5.31 -4.82
CA HIS A 127 6.64 -4.10 -5.08
C HIS A 127 8.09 -4.28 -4.60
N PRO A 128 8.93 -5.04 -5.35
CA PRO A 128 10.28 -5.38 -4.93
C PRO A 128 11.26 -4.20 -4.90
N SER A 129 10.93 -3.09 -5.56
CA SER A 129 11.79 -1.90 -5.66
C SER A 129 11.77 -0.99 -4.43
N SER A 130 11.18 -1.43 -3.31
CA SER A 130 11.12 -0.65 -2.08
C SER A 130 12.50 -0.42 -1.45
N GLU A 131 12.81 0.83 -1.13
CA GLU A 131 14.07 1.21 -0.46
C GLU A 131 14.18 0.67 0.99
N TRP A 132 13.04 0.34 1.64
CA TRP A 132 12.97 -0.01 3.08
C TRP A 132 12.23 -1.32 3.34
N PRO A 133 12.75 -2.47 2.84
CA PRO A 133 12.03 -3.74 2.92
C PRO A 133 11.77 -4.19 4.36
N ILE A 134 12.81 -4.21 5.20
CA ILE A 134 12.71 -4.70 6.58
C ILE A 134 11.79 -3.81 7.42
N THR A 135 11.92 -2.49 7.28
CA THR A 135 11.10 -1.53 8.03
C THR A 135 9.61 -1.68 7.69
N ARG A 136 9.27 -1.92 6.42
CA ARG A 136 7.87 -2.17 5.99
C ARG A 136 7.33 -3.45 6.61
N ILE A 137 8.09 -4.55 6.61
CA ILE A 137 7.68 -5.80 7.25
C ILE A 137 7.42 -5.59 8.75
N LEU A 138 8.36 -4.96 9.46
CA LEU A 138 8.24 -4.70 10.89
C LEU A 138 7.03 -3.81 11.21
N LEU A 139 6.79 -2.76 10.43
CA LEU A 139 5.63 -1.89 10.62
C LEU A 139 4.31 -2.58 10.33
N CYS A 140 4.26 -3.44 9.33
CA CYS A 140 3.09 -4.26 9.10
C CYS A 140 2.86 -5.23 10.27
N GLY A 141 3.91 -5.81 10.85
CA GLY A 141 3.84 -6.64 12.06
C GLY A 141 3.31 -5.85 13.26
N ILE A 142 3.83 -4.63 13.48
CA ILE A 142 3.34 -3.72 14.53
C ILE A 142 1.87 -3.34 14.26
N GLY A 143 1.51 -3.05 13.02
CA GLY A 143 0.12 -2.75 12.64
C GLY A 143 -0.84 -3.90 12.95
N GLY A 144 -0.45 -5.13 12.64
CA GLY A 144 -1.19 -6.33 13.01
C GLY A 144 -1.33 -6.46 14.54
N LEU A 145 -0.22 -6.30 15.28
CA LEU A 145 -0.25 -6.31 16.75
C LEU A 145 -1.21 -5.25 17.30
N VAL A 146 -1.21 -4.03 16.75
CA VAL A 146 -2.13 -2.95 17.16
C VAL A 146 -3.59 -3.37 16.98
N ILE A 147 -3.95 -4.00 15.85
CA ILE A 147 -5.32 -4.52 15.66
C ILE A 147 -5.65 -5.52 16.78
N GLY A 148 -4.77 -6.48 17.05
CA GLY A 148 -4.97 -7.47 18.11
C GLY A 148 -5.17 -6.82 19.48
N VAL A 149 -4.32 -5.86 19.85
CA VAL A 149 -4.43 -5.11 21.12
C VAL A 149 -5.75 -4.33 21.20
N VAL A 150 -6.15 -3.62 20.15
CA VAL A 150 -7.40 -2.85 20.15
C VAL A 150 -8.62 -3.77 20.28
N ILE A 151 -8.59 -4.95 19.64
CA ILE A 151 -9.63 -5.96 19.81
C ILE A 151 -9.70 -6.42 21.28
N GLU A 152 -8.57 -6.77 21.91
CA GLU A 152 -8.53 -7.21 23.30
C GLU A 152 -9.04 -6.14 24.26
N LEU A 153 -8.58 -4.89 24.08
CA LEU A 153 -9.08 -3.77 24.90
C LEU A 153 -10.60 -3.57 24.72
N SER A 154 -11.11 -3.73 23.50
CA SER A 154 -12.53 -3.60 23.21
C SER A 154 -13.36 -4.69 23.91
N VAL A 155 -12.82 -5.91 23.99
CA VAL A 155 -13.43 -7.03 24.75
C VAL A 155 -13.39 -6.73 26.26
N MET A 156 -12.24 -6.31 26.77
CA MET A 156 -12.02 -6.06 28.21
C MET A 156 -12.92 -4.94 28.75
N TYR A 157 -13.10 -3.86 27.99
CA TYR A 157 -13.90 -2.70 28.41
C TYR A 157 -15.39 -2.82 28.05
N GLN A 158 -15.85 -3.94 27.50
CA GLN A 158 -17.25 -4.18 27.12
C GLN A 158 -17.89 -2.98 26.41
N LEU A 159 -17.19 -2.40 25.44
CA LEU A 159 -17.70 -1.25 24.70
C LEU A 159 -19.10 -1.54 24.14
N MET A 160 -20.00 -0.55 24.21
CA MET A 160 -21.38 -0.66 23.68
C MET A 160 -21.41 -0.99 22.17
N ILE A 161 -20.34 -0.67 21.45
CA ILE A 161 -20.16 -1.02 20.03
C ILE A 161 -19.62 -2.46 19.97
N PRO A 162 -20.06 -3.29 19.01
CA PRO A 162 -19.49 -4.61 18.82
C PRO A 162 -17.96 -4.55 18.83
N TRP A 163 -17.32 -5.23 19.77
CA TRP A 163 -15.89 -5.16 20.03
C TRP A 163 -15.04 -5.45 18.77
N GLN A 164 -15.54 -6.32 17.88
CA GLN A 164 -14.87 -6.58 16.60
C GLN A 164 -14.93 -5.38 15.65
N LEU A 165 -16.05 -4.67 15.61
CA LEU A 165 -16.19 -3.47 14.80
C LEU A 165 -15.22 -2.37 15.27
N SER A 166 -15.19 -2.08 16.57
CA SER A 166 -14.28 -1.09 17.15
C SER A 166 -12.82 -1.47 16.92
N GLY A 167 -12.46 -2.74 17.12
CA GLY A 167 -11.12 -3.26 16.93
C GLY A 167 -10.64 -3.14 15.48
N LEU A 168 -11.46 -3.53 14.53
CA LEU A 168 -11.13 -3.47 13.10
C LEU A 168 -11.12 -2.04 12.55
N LEU A 169 -12.04 -1.17 12.98
CA LEU A 169 -12.07 0.23 12.56
C LEU A 169 -10.86 1.00 13.11
N LEU A 170 -10.67 0.99 14.43
CA LEU A 170 -9.59 1.73 15.07
C LEU A 170 -8.22 1.13 14.75
N GLY A 171 -8.10 -0.20 14.84
CA GLY A 171 -6.87 -0.89 14.51
C GLY A 171 -6.48 -0.71 13.04
N GLY A 172 -7.43 -0.82 12.12
CA GLY A 172 -7.21 -0.55 10.70
C GLY A 172 -6.81 0.91 10.44
N ALA A 173 -7.52 1.87 11.06
CA ALA A 173 -7.19 3.28 10.96
C ALA A 173 -5.77 3.58 11.43
N ILE A 174 -5.39 3.06 12.61
CA ILE A 174 -4.05 3.25 13.20
C ILE A 174 -2.99 2.60 12.30
N TRP A 175 -3.21 1.38 11.84
CA TRP A 175 -2.25 0.69 10.96
C TRP A 175 -1.98 1.48 9.68
N PHE A 176 -3.04 1.85 8.94
CA PHE A 176 -2.87 2.62 7.69
C PHE A 176 -2.29 4.00 7.94
N LEU A 177 -2.61 4.64 9.09
CA LEU A 177 -2.01 5.89 9.49
C LEU A 177 -0.51 5.75 9.75
N LEU A 178 -0.07 4.72 10.48
CA LEU A 178 1.35 4.42 10.72
C LEU A 178 2.11 4.23 9.40
N LEU A 179 1.55 3.46 8.46
CA LEU A 179 2.13 3.31 7.13
C LEU A 179 2.19 4.64 6.37
N GLY A 180 1.14 5.47 6.47
CA GLY A 180 1.11 6.80 5.87
C GLY A 180 2.14 7.76 6.47
N ILE A 181 2.36 7.73 7.78
CA ILE A 181 3.39 8.50 8.46
C ILE A 181 4.78 8.07 7.99
N LEU A 182 5.03 6.75 7.95
CA LEU A 182 6.29 6.22 7.46
C LEU A 182 6.60 6.68 6.05
N GLU A 183 5.66 6.50 5.13
CA GLU A 183 5.87 6.93 3.75
C GLU A 183 6.09 8.43 3.62
N ASN A 184 5.40 9.26 4.44
CA ASN A 184 5.66 10.69 4.47
C ASN A 184 7.03 11.05 5.06
N TYR A 185 7.58 10.18 5.92
CA TYR A 185 8.91 10.39 6.50
C TYR A 185 10.03 10.03 5.51
N TYR A 186 9.84 8.95 4.74
CA TYR A 186 10.86 8.44 3.82
C TYR A 186 10.75 8.96 2.39
N VAL A 187 9.63 9.58 2.00
CA VAL A 187 9.51 10.21 0.67
C VAL A 187 10.03 11.63 0.74
N ASP A 188 11.29 11.81 0.30
CA ASP A 188 11.98 13.09 0.32
C ASP A 188 11.78 13.89 -0.97
N SER A 189 11.22 13.27 -2.03
CA SER A 189 11.17 13.89 -3.34
C SER A 189 9.92 13.54 -4.14
N TYR A 190 9.49 14.48 -4.99
CA TYR A 190 8.33 14.31 -5.85
C TYR A 190 8.45 15.12 -7.15
N LEU A 191 7.71 14.66 -8.17
CA LEU A 191 7.50 15.39 -9.41
C LEU A 191 6.11 16.01 -9.41
N ARG A 192 5.99 17.28 -9.72
CA ARG A 192 4.73 17.98 -9.91
C ARG A 192 4.50 18.23 -11.39
N ILE A 193 3.36 17.82 -11.92
CA ILE A 193 2.99 18.05 -13.31
C ILE A 193 2.50 19.50 -13.42
N LEU A 194 3.08 20.28 -14.35
CA LEU A 194 2.79 21.70 -14.54
C LEU A 194 1.87 21.98 -15.71
N THR A 195 1.63 21.00 -16.58
CA THR A 195 0.87 21.21 -17.83
C THR A 195 -0.12 20.10 -18.12
N GLY A 196 -1.16 20.40 -18.90
CA GLY A 196 -2.11 19.43 -19.44
C GLY A 196 -3.21 19.00 -18.49
N ARG A 197 -3.89 17.90 -18.82
CA ARG A 197 -5.05 17.39 -18.04
C ARG A 197 -4.69 16.95 -16.62
N GLN A 198 -3.43 16.68 -16.38
CA GLN A 198 -2.89 16.22 -15.08
C GLN A 198 -2.18 17.37 -14.34
N GLU A 199 -2.37 18.62 -14.75
CA GLU A 199 -1.77 19.77 -14.08
C GLU A 199 -2.08 19.80 -12.58
N GLY A 200 -1.06 20.07 -11.78
CA GLY A 200 -1.15 20.09 -10.32
C GLY A 200 -1.01 18.71 -9.66
N HIS A 201 -1.09 17.61 -10.41
CA HIS A 201 -0.83 16.28 -9.86
C HIS A 201 0.62 16.16 -9.38
N VAL A 202 0.77 15.48 -8.25
CA VAL A 202 2.06 15.23 -7.61
C VAL A 202 2.32 13.75 -7.64
N TYR A 203 3.43 13.37 -8.25
CA TYR A 203 3.92 11.99 -8.30
C TYR A 203 5.10 11.83 -7.33
N LEU A 204 5.00 10.89 -6.41
CA LEU A 204 6.00 10.64 -5.38
C LEU A 204 7.08 9.70 -5.91
N LEU A 205 8.33 10.04 -5.62
CA LEU A 205 9.50 9.22 -5.96
C LEU A 205 9.88 8.37 -4.74
N ASP A 206 9.15 7.28 -4.53
CA ASP A 206 9.26 6.39 -3.37
C ASP A 206 9.99 5.08 -3.65
N GLN A 207 10.43 4.89 -4.89
CA GLN A 207 11.19 3.73 -5.35
C GLN A 207 12.58 4.16 -5.83
N GLN A 208 13.49 3.20 -5.91
CA GLN A 208 14.83 3.47 -6.45
C GLN A 208 14.80 3.85 -7.93
N ARG A 209 13.81 3.37 -8.69
CA ARG A 209 13.67 3.65 -10.13
C ARG A 209 12.21 3.88 -10.47
N HIS A 210 11.96 4.86 -11.33
CA HIS A 210 10.65 5.17 -11.89
C HIS A 210 10.75 5.36 -13.38
N SER A 211 9.76 4.83 -14.12
CA SER A 211 9.61 5.01 -15.55
C SER A 211 8.55 6.07 -15.83
N ILE A 212 8.78 6.94 -16.81
CA ILE A 212 7.89 8.03 -17.21
C ILE A 212 7.61 7.93 -18.71
N GLY A 213 6.34 8.01 -19.10
CA GLY A 213 5.94 7.98 -20.52
C GLY A 213 4.44 7.86 -20.67
N TYR A 214 3.94 7.71 -21.93
CA TYR A 214 2.51 7.50 -22.17
C TYR A 214 2.09 6.03 -22.05
N GLY A 215 3.02 5.10 -22.03
CA GLY A 215 2.73 3.67 -21.93
C GLY A 215 2.08 3.30 -20.61
N LYS A 216 1.09 2.41 -20.64
CA LYS A 216 0.33 1.97 -19.46
C LYS A 216 1.18 1.21 -18.42
N THR A 217 2.38 0.79 -18.79
CA THR A 217 3.31 0.06 -17.91
C THR A 217 4.27 0.97 -17.16
N ASN A 218 4.24 2.30 -17.43
CA ASN A 218 5.08 3.25 -16.70
C ASN A 218 4.50 3.55 -15.31
N ASP A 219 5.41 3.89 -14.41
CA ASP A 219 5.05 4.32 -13.05
C ASP A 219 4.37 5.68 -13.08
N LEU A 220 4.90 6.64 -13.85
CA LEU A 220 4.24 7.91 -14.14
C LEU A 220 3.71 7.91 -15.59
N ILE A 221 2.40 7.85 -15.72
CA ILE A 221 1.71 7.85 -17.03
C ILE A 221 1.32 9.28 -17.40
N LEU A 222 1.94 9.82 -18.44
CA LEU A 222 1.64 11.14 -18.99
C LEU A 222 0.62 11.00 -20.13
N THR A 223 -0.64 11.28 -19.83
CA THR A 223 -1.72 11.18 -20.82
C THR A 223 -2.08 12.53 -21.45
N GLY A 224 -2.29 12.54 -22.76
CA GLY A 224 -2.73 13.74 -23.49
C GLY A 224 -1.63 14.75 -23.78
N HIS A 225 -0.38 14.32 -23.70
CA HIS A 225 0.79 15.10 -24.08
C HIS A 225 1.33 14.63 -25.44
N SER A 226 1.55 15.57 -26.36
CA SER A 226 2.20 15.29 -27.64
C SER A 226 3.71 15.07 -27.45
N GLU A 227 4.32 14.27 -28.34
CA GLU A 227 5.76 13.99 -28.35
C GLU A 227 6.30 13.30 -27.08
N VAL A 228 5.42 12.75 -26.23
CA VAL A 228 5.85 11.86 -25.15
C VAL A 228 5.90 10.45 -25.68
N CYS A 229 7.00 9.72 -25.49
CA CYS A 229 7.20 8.36 -25.97
C CYS A 229 6.60 7.32 -25.04
N LYS A 230 6.50 6.06 -25.49
CA LYS A 230 5.93 4.97 -24.69
C LYS A 230 6.64 4.81 -23.35
N VAL A 231 7.97 4.79 -23.35
CA VAL A 231 8.84 5.02 -22.20
C VAL A 231 9.76 6.16 -22.64
N HIS A 232 9.63 7.32 -22.03
CA HIS A 232 10.36 8.52 -22.45
C HIS A 232 11.59 8.74 -21.59
N ALA A 233 11.46 8.56 -20.29
CA ALA A 233 12.55 8.76 -19.36
C ALA A 233 12.48 7.77 -18.18
N LYS A 234 13.64 7.53 -17.58
CA LYS A 234 13.78 6.87 -16.29
C LYS A 234 14.34 7.84 -15.26
N VAL A 235 13.82 7.78 -14.06
CA VAL A 235 14.28 8.53 -12.91
C VAL A 235 14.77 7.53 -11.88
N PHE A 236 15.97 7.72 -11.36
CA PHE A 236 16.54 6.84 -10.33
C PHE A 236 17.41 7.60 -9.35
N LYS A 237 17.49 7.08 -8.12
CA LYS A 237 18.38 7.63 -7.09
C LYS A 237 19.72 6.91 -7.14
N GLN A 238 20.81 7.68 -7.20
CA GLN A 238 22.18 7.20 -7.11
C GLN A 238 22.97 8.16 -6.23
N ASP A 239 23.71 7.66 -5.25
CA ASP A 239 24.54 8.44 -4.32
C ASP A 239 23.79 9.60 -3.65
N GLY A 240 22.50 9.40 -3.32
CA GLY A 240 21.66 10.43 -2.71
C GLY A 240 21.17 11.52 -3.65
N GLN A 241 21.50 11.45 -4.94
CA GLN A 241 21.02 12.37 -5.96
C GLN A 241 20.02 11.71 -6.89
N LEU A 242 19.05 12.50 -7.38
CA LEU A 242 18.12 12.06 -8.39
C LEU A 242 18.73 12.22 -9.77
N HIS A 243 18.78 11.13 -10.51
CA HIS A 243 19.23 11.09 -11.90
C HIS A 243 18.05 10.88 -12.83
N LEU A 244 18.07 11.59 -13.94
CA LEU A 244 17.13 11.47 -15.03
C LEU A 244 17.88 10.98 -16.27
N GLU A 245 17.35 9.94 -16.91
CA GLU A 245 17.93 9.31 -18.12
C GLU A 245 16.87 9.26 -19.23
N ASN A 246 17.26 9.65 -20.44
CA ASN A 246 16.42 9.56 -21.61
C ASN A 246 16.46 8.13 -22.17
N GLU A 247 15.30 7.47 -22.26
CA GLU A 247 15.18 6.11 -22.77
C GLU A 247 14.85 6.04 -24.28
N ASP A 248 14.39 7.15 -24.83
CA ASP A 248 14.06 7.21 -26.24
C ASP A 248 15.05 8.11 -26.99
N PRO A 249 15.84 7.57 -27.94
CA PRO A 249 16.82 8.36 -28.71
C PRO A 249 16.20 9.54 -29.48
N ASP A 250 14.94 9.37 -29.91
CA ASP A 250 14.18 10.41 -30.60
C ASP A 250 13.38 11.28 -29.60
N GLY A 251 13.41 10.93 -28.32
CA GLY A 251 12.69 11.61 -27.27
C GLY A 251 13.32 12.95 -26.90
N ASN A 252 12.49 13.99 -26.89
CA ASN A 252 12.90 15.34 -26.52
C ASN A 252 12.87 15.51 -25.00
N LEU A 253 13.93 15.04 -24.32
CA LEU A 253 14.16 15.29 -22.90
C LEU A 253 14.98 16.56 -22.70
N SER A 254 14.48 17.51 -21.97
CA SER A 254 15.26 18.66 -21.56
C SER A 254 15.04 19.02 -20.08
N VAL A 255 16.09 19.53 -19.45
CA VAL A 255 16.05 20.07 -18.08
C VAL A 255 16.47 21.54 -18.14
N ASN A 256 15.62 22.42 -17.63
CA ASN A 256 15.81 23.87 -17.69
C ASN A 256 16.17 24.36 -19.11
N TYR A 257 15.41 23.85 -20.11
CA TYR A 257 15.56 24.16 -21.53
C TYR A 257 16.87 23.66 -22.19
N ARG A 258 17.65 22.78 -21.52
CA ARG A 258 18.83 22.14 -22.10
C ARG A 258 18.53 20.68 -22.39
N PHE A 259 18.75 20.25 -23.61
CA PHE A 259 18.61 18.83 -23.98
C PHE A 259 19.67 18.00 -23.28
N VAL A 260 19.25 16.88 -22.73
CA VAL A 260 20.11 15.99 -21.93
C VAL A 260 19.80 14.52 -22.26
N SER A 261 20.84 13.71 -22.30
CA SER A 261 20.69 12.24 -22.33
C SER A 261 20.62 11.67 -20.91
N GLN A 262 21.42 12.23 -19.99
CA GLN A 262 21.43 11.89 -18.58
C GLN A 262 21.86 13.12 -17.77
N LEU A 263 21.18 13.38 -16.67
CA LEU A 263 21.51 14.50 -15.79
C LEU A 263 21.09 14.23 -14.35
N SER A 264 21.86 14.70 -13.37
CA SER A 264 21.40 14.80 -11.98
C SER A 264 20.50 16.03 -11.82
N VAL A 265 19.28 15.80 -11.30
CA VAL A 265 18.24 16.83 -11.15
C VAL A 265 18.34 17.46 -9.78
N LYS A 266 18.17 18.78 -9.71
CA LYS A 266 18.18 19.56 -8.47
C LYS A 266 16.80 20.09 -8.14
N LYS A 267 16.56 20.38 -6.87
CA LYS A 267 15.31 20.99 -6.38
C LYS A 267 14.95 22.23 -7.21
N GLY A 268 13.73 22.24 -7.72
CA GLY A 268 13.20 23.32 -8.53
C GLY A 268 13.41 23.18 -10.04
N ASP A 269 14.21 22.20 -10.48
CA ASP A 269 14.44 21.97 -11.90
C ASP A 269 13.14 21.66 -12.63
N ILE A 270 13.02 22.20 -13.83
CA ILE A 270 11.90 21.95 -14.74
C ILE A 270 12.34 20.94 -15.78
N ILE A 271 11.67 19.80 -15.78
CA ILE A 271 11.89 18.67 -16.70
C ILE A 271 10.82 18.76 -17.79
N LYS A 272 11.23 18.80 -19.03
CA LYS A 272 10.33 18.78 -20.19
C LYS A 272 10.49 17.46 -20.93
N LEU A 273 9.34 16.77 -21.13
CA LEU A 273 9.19 15.51 -21.83
C LEU A 273 8.17 15.71 -22.96
N GLY A 274 8.63 15.93 -24.19
CA GLY A 274 7.75 16.37 -25.26
C GLY A 274 7.04 17.67 -24.88
N SER A 275 5.69 17.67 -24.84
CA SER A 275 4.90 18.82 -24.39
C SER A 275 4.59 18.84 -22.88
N ALA A 276 4.95 17.79 -22.14
CA ALA A 276 4.75 17.73 -20.70
C ALA A 276 5.85 18.50 -19.95
N LEU A 277 5.46 19.30 -18.96
CA LEU A 277 6.37 19.96 -18.03
C LEU A 277 6.18 19.38 -16.63
N LEU A 278 7.28 18.99 -16.02
CA LEU A 278 7.32 18.47 -14.65
C LEU A 278 8.28 19.34 -13.83
N GLN A 279 7.99 19.55 -12.58
CA GLN A 279 8.91 20.21 -11.65
C GLN A 279 9.35 19.23 -10.57
N TYR A 280 10.64 19.15 -10.35
CA TYR A 280 11.23 18.37 -9.28
C TYR A 280 11.22 19.15 -7.96
N HIS A 281 10.73 18.51 -6.92
CA HIS A 281 10.73 19.04 -5.57
C HIS A 281 11.38 18.06 -4.60
N GLU A 282 12.18 18.61 -3.71
CA GLU A 282 12.77 17.93 -2.56
C GLU A 282 12.17 18.53 -1.29
N VAL A 283 11.77 17.69 -0.35
CA VAL A 283 11.03 18.10 0.87
C VAL A 283 11.98 18.53 1.98
#